data_e702f5a900f529d3b56e182a849e774f
#
_entry.id   e702f5a900f529d3b56e182a849e774f
#
_cell.length_a   1.000
_cell.length_b   1.000
_cell.length_c   1.000
_cell.angle_alpha   90.00
_cell.angle_beta   90.00
_cell.angle_gamma   90.00
#
_symmetry.space_group_name_H-M   'P 1'
#
loop_
_entity.id
_entity.type
_entity.pdbx_description
1 polymer ?
#
loop_
_entity_poly.entity_id
_entity_poly.type
_entity_poly.pdbx_seq_one_letter_code
_entity_poly.pdbx_strand_id
1 'polypeptide(L)'
;MQAAARRPRTNHLDLAQRILDVARQRGFEPGARLPEQQIASLCNVSRTPVRAALSLLAERGVVRWEADTGYHLAVDLAAQPTIAAELPSAEEDELAEAILRDRSARRLDQTVTAAALMRRYSSDRKTVLKALNKLTEENLLDRAPGQSWLFRRTPDDPEAQGESYEFRLLLEPAAILTPGFRLDGARAAALRQGMDALSALPDAAFDTREFQRLDMDFHGMIAEGCANRFVADALADHLRLRRLPGIYAGVNVFRLRQSLLEHLNILDHLESRQYEVAADLLRIHLRLSRNQRPQAASRGAPALFSMISRPD
;
A
#
# COMPACT_ATOMS: atom_id res chain seq x y z
N MET A 1 23.06 -32.87 -14.57
CA MET A 1 22.59 -32.70 -13.19
C MET A 1 22.70 -31.22 -12.87
N GLN A 2 21.62 -30.46 -13.07
CA GLN A 2 21.54 -29.04 -12.67
C GLN A 2 21.38 -28.99 -11.16
N ALA A 3 22.32 -28.33 -10.48
CA ALA A 3 22.22 -28.06 -9.05
C ALA A 3 21.00 -27.14 -8.83
N ALA A 4 20.02 -27.63 -8.06
CA ALA A 4 18.87 -26.86 -7.64
C ALA A 4 19.35 -25.61 -6.88
N ALA A 5 19.08 -24.45 -7.44
CA ALA A 5 19.38 -23.16 -6.81
C ALA A 5 18.71 -23.13 -5.44
N ARG A 6 19.51 -22.95 -4.38
CA ARG A 6 19.05 -22.82 -3.00
C ARG A 6 18.15 -21.60 -2.93
N ARG A 7 16.84 -21.78 -2.66
CA ARG A 7 15.89 -20.68 -2.47
C ARG A 7 16.41 -19.71 -1.39
N PRO A 8 16.44 -18.40 -1.65
CA PRO A 8 16.90 -17.42 -0.67
C PRO A 8 15.98 -17.42 0.55
N ARG A 9 16.56 -17.29 1.75
CA ARG A 9 15.78 -17.11 2.98
C ARG A 9 15.18 -15.70 2.98
N THR A 10 13.95 -15.54 3.44
CA THR A 10 13.15 -14.31 3.55
C THR A 10 13.93 -13.09 4.01
N ASN A 11 14.78 -13.24 5.05
CA ASN A 11 15.65 -12.17 5.55
C ASN A 11 16.61 -11.56 4.51
N HIS A 12 16.93 -12.28 3.45
CA HIS A 12 17.85 -11.78 2.41
C HIS A 12 17.12 -10.93 1.36
N LEU A 13 15.83 -11.19 1.12
CA LEU A 13 14.99 -10.38 0.23
C LEU A 13 14.67 -9.02 0.86
N ASP A 14 14.23 -9.02 2.11
CA ASP A 14 13.96 -7.79 2.87
C ASP A 14 15.22 -6.93 2.98
N LEU A 15 16.36 -7.59 3.22
CA LEU A 15 17.65 -6.89 3.30
C LEU A 15 18.08 -6.38 1.92
N ALA A 16 17.84 -7.12 0.84
CA ALA A 16 18.08 -6.66 -0.52
C ALA A 16 17.29 -5.41 -0.84
N GLN A 17 16.00 -5.39 -0.46
CA GLN A 17 15.14 -4.20 -0.58
C GLN A 17 15.70 -3.01 0.19
N ARG A 18 16.03 -3.19 1.47
CA ARG A 18 16.63 -2.13 2.31
C ARG A 18 17.95 -1.60 1.74
N ILE A 19 18.76 -2.48 1.14
CA ILE A 19 20.00 -2.06 0.47
C ILE A 19 19.70 -1.13 -0.70
N LEU A 20 18.69 -1.44 -1.52
CA LEU A 20 18.28 -0.59 -2.65
C LEU A 20 17.70 0.76 -2.16
N ASP A 21 16.91 0.75 -1.09
CA ASP A 21 16.36 1.97 -0.50
C ASP A 21 17.45 2.88 0.05
N VAL A 22 18.43 2.31 0.76
CA VAL A 22 19.61 3.03 1.26
C VAL A 22 20.44 3.57 0.09
N ALA A 23 20.66 2.78 -0.96
CA ALA A 23 21.41 3.21 -2.14
C ALA A 23 20.72 4.38 -2.86
N ARG A 24 19.37 4.33 -2.98
CA ARG A 24 18.56 5.41 -3.55
C ARG A 24 18.61 6.67 -2.70
N GLN A 25 18.38 6.57 -1.39
CA GLN A 25 18.41 7.70 -0.45
C GLN A 25 19.77 8.39 -0.41
N ARG A 26 20.85 7.64 -0.64
CA ARG A 26 22.23 8.13 -0.66
C ARG A 26 22.68 8.62 -2.05
N GLY A 27 21.84 8.51 -3.06
CA GLY A 27 22.15 8.94 -4.42
C GLY A 27 23.26 8.13 -5.07
N PHE A 28 23.32 6.81 -4.82
CA PHE A 28 24.30 5.95 -5.49
C PHE A 28 23.96 5.85 -6.98
N GLU A 29 24.92 6.20 -7.82
CA GLU A 29 24.81 6.17 -9.27
C GLU A 29 25.20 4.78 -9.82
N PRO A 30 24.79 4.43 -11.06
CA PRO A 30 25.29 3.25 -11.75
C PRO A 30 26.83 3.19 -11.75
N GLY A 31 27.39 2.04 -11.42
CA GLY A 31 28.82 1.86 -11.23
C GLY A 31 29.33 2.13 -9.82
N ALA A 32 28.52 2.72 -8.93
CA ALA A 32 28.92 2.94 -7.55
C ALA A 32 29.24 1.62 -6.84
N ARG A 33 30.36 1.59 -6.12
CA ARG A 33 30.76 0.43 -5.31
C ARG A 33 29.87 0.30 -4.07
N LEU A 34 29.47 -0.93 -3.75
CA LEU A 34 28.65 -1.31 -2.59
C LEU A 34 29.48 -2.17 -1.60
N PRO A 35 30.38 -1.58 -0.81
CA PRO A 35 31.22 -2.36 0.11
C PRO A 35 30.40 -3.03 1.19
N GLU A 36 30.51 -4.36 1.35
CA GLU A 36 29.75 -5.15 2.32
C GLU A 36 29.76 -4.56 3.74
N GLN A 37 30.94 -4.07 4.18
CA GLN A 37 31.11 -3.46 5.50
C GLN A 37 30.30 -2.18 5.67
N GLN A 38 30.31 -1.31 4.66
CA GLN A 38 29.59 -0.05 4.68
C GLN A 38 28.07 -0.30 4.64
N ILE A 39 27.62 -1.19 3.76
CA ILE A 39 26.21 -1.57 3.65
C ILE A 39 25.74 -2.25 4.94
N ALA A 40 26.55 -3.11 5.55
CA ALA A 40 26.24 -3.73 6.84
C ALA A 40 25.99 -2.68 7.95
N SER A 41 26.84 -1.67 8.02
CA SER A 41 26.69 -0.56 8.97
C SER A 41 25.43 0.27 8.69
N LEU A 42 25.14 0.58 7.42
CA LEU A 42 23.98 1.36 7.02
C LEU A 42 22.65 0.63 7.27
N CYS A 43 22.65 -0.69 7.09
CA CYS A 43 21.48 -1.53 7.32
C CYS A 43 21.37 -2.06 8.77
N ASN A 44 22.36 -1.74 9.65
CA ASN A 44 22.45 -2.23 11.02
C ASN A 44 22.34 -3.76 11.14
N VAL A 45 23.12 -4.48 10.32
CA VAL A 45 23.22 -5.94 10.29
C VAL A 45 24.67 -6.40 10.15
N SER A 46 24.94 -7.71 10.33
CA SER A 46 26.26 -8.27 10.08
C SER A 46 26.55 -8.43 8.57
N ARG A 47 27.81 -8.67 8.19
CA ARG A 47 28.23 -8.80 6.78
C ARG A 47 27.67 -10.03 6.07
N THR A 48 27.47 -11.13 6.78
CA THR A 48 27.01 -12.40 6.19
C THR A 48 25.65 -12.26 5.48
N PRO A 49 24.59 -11.74 6.12
CA PRO A 49 23.32 -11.50 5.44
C PRO A 49 23.43 -10.46 4.32
N VAL A 50 24.29 -9.42 4.45
CA VAL A 50 24.52 -8.44 3.38
C VAL A 50 25.09 -9.09 2.13
N ARG A 51 26.09 -9.95 2.27
CA ARG A 51 26.66 -10.70 1.14
C ARG A 51 25.59 -11.56 0.45
N ALA A 52 24.75 -12.24 1.21
CA ALA A 52 23.66 -13.04 0.65
C ALA A 52 22.62 -12.17 -0.09
N ALA A 53 22.29 -11.00 0.44
CA ALA A 53 21.39 -10.05 -0.21
C ALA A 53 21.99 -9.44 -1.48
N LEU A 54 23.27 -9.06 -1.45
CA LEU A 54 23.98 -8.56 -2.63
C LEU A 54 24.14 -9.64 -3.71
N SER A 55 24.39 -10.91 -3.33
CA SER A 55 24.39 -12.03 -4.27
C SER A 55 23.02 -12.20 -4.96
N LEU A 56 21.95 -12.08 -4.19
CA LEU A 56 20.58 -12.12 -4.73
C LEU A 56 20.32 -10.98 -5.72
N LEU A 57 20.78 -9.78 -5.44
CA LEU A 57 20.68 -8.64 -6.34
C LEU A 57 21.55 -8.83 -7.60
N ALA A 58 22.69 -9.52 -7.48
CA ALA A 58 23.55 -9.84 -8.62
C ALA A 58 22.91 -10.87 -9.56
N GLU A 59 22.24 -11.90 -9.01
CA GLU A 59 21.47 -12.89 -9.80
C GLU A 59 20.37 -12.23 -10.65
N ARG A 60 19.93 -11.04 -10.25
CA ARG A 60 18.88 -10.24 -10.95
C ARG A 60 19.44 -9.11 -11.79
N GLY A 61 20.75 -8.99 -11.90
CA GLY A 61 21.37 -7.92 -12.69
C GLY A 61 21.25 -6.51 -12.10
N VAL A 62 20.74 -6.36 -10.88
CA VAL A 62 20.63 -5.07 -10.18
C VAL A 62 21.98 -4.57 -9.68
N VAL A 63 22.81 -5.49 -9.25
CA VAL A 63 24.25 -5.25 -8.96
C VAL A 63 25.11 -6.22 -9.77
N ARG A 64 26.35 -5.89 -9.97
CA ARG A 64 27.35 -6.78 -10.59
C ARG A 64 28.48 -7.06 -9.63
N TRP A 65 29.04 -8.26 -9.71
CA TRP A 65 30.22 -8.65 -8.95
C TRP A 65 31.46 -8.48 -9.81
N GLU A 66 32.48 -7.83 -9.28
CA GLU A 66 33.80 -7.70 -9.89
C GLU A 66 34.87 -8.29 -8.95
N ALA A 67 35.77 -9.12 -9.48
CA ALA A 67 36.68 -9.92 -8.67
C ALA A 67 37.58 -9.08 -7.72
N ASP A 68 38.05 -7.92 -8.18
CA ASP A 68 38.98 -7.08 -7.43
C ASP A 68 38.30 -5.98 -6.59
N THR A 69 37.09 -5.60 -6.91
CA THR A 69 36.42 -4.43 -6.35
C THR A 69 35.14 -4.75 -5.61
N GLY A 70 34.55 -5.95 -5.79
CA GLY A 70 33.36 -6.41 -5.11
C GLY A 70 32.07 -6.05 -5.84
N TYR A 71 30.99 -5.77 -5.10
CA TYR A 71 29.69 -5.46 -5.68
C TYR A 71 29.58 -4.00 -6.12
N HIS A 72 29.00 -3.78 -7.31
CA HIS A 72 28.74 -2.48 -7.90
C HIS A 72 27.27 -2.38 -8.34
N LEU A 73 26.67 -1.21 -8.18
CA LEU A 73 25.31 -0.95 -8.69
C LEU A 73 25.35 -1.01 -10.23
N ALA A 74 24.47 -1.83 -10.83
CA ALA A 74 24.44 -2.04 -12.28
C ALA A 74 23.37 -1.18 -12.99
N VAL A 75 22.38 -0.67 -12.23
CA VAL A 75 21.18 0.01 -12.75
C VAL A 75 21.04 1.41 -12.14
N ASP A 76 20.33 2.29 -12.87
CA ASP A 76 19.92 3.59 -12.34
C ASP A 76 18.64 3.42 -11.50
N LEU A 77 18.79 3.53 -10.16
CA LEU A 77 17.69 3.40 -9.22
C LEU A 77 16.70 4.57 -9.27
N ALA A 78 17.10 5.72 -9.81
CA ALA A 78 16.22 6.88 -9.99
C ALA A 78 15.37 6.74 -11.27
N ALA A 79 15.98 6.24 -12.35
CA ALA A 79 15.29 5.99 -13.63
C ALA A 79 14.40 4.74 -13.61
N GLN A 80 14.65 3.79 -12.70
CA GLN A 80 13.93 2.52 -12.61
C GLN A 80 13.39 2.27 -11.20
N PRO A 81 12.38 3.02 -10.76
CA PRO A 81 11.80 2.89 -9.42
C PRO A 81 11.16 1.51 -9.16
N THR A 82 10.81 0.77 -10.22
CA THR A 82 10.15 -0.54 -10.16
C THR A 82 11.08 -1.71 -9.86
N ILE A 83 12.39 -1.58 -10.00
CA ILE A 83 13.34 -2.68 -9.69
C ILE A 83 13.20 -3.20 -8.26
N ALA A 84 12.89 -2.31 -7.34
CA ALA A 84 12.60 -2.67 -5.97
C ALA A 84 11.27 -3.46 -5.81
N ALA A 85 10.29 -3.19 -6.67
CA ALA A 85 8.99 -3.88 -6.69
C ALA A 85 9.03 -5.24 -7.42
N GLU A 86 10.05 -5.48 -8.25
CA GLU A 86 10.26 -6.73 -8.98
C GLU A 86 11.03 -7.79 -8.17
N LEU A 87 11.52 -7.43 -6.98
CA LEU A 87 12.02 -8.44 -6.04
C LEU A 87 10.83 -9.30 -5.61
N PRO A 88 10.92 -10.65 -5.69
CA PRO A 88 9.82 -11.48 -5.22
C PRO A 88 9.53 -11.12 -3.77
N SER A 89 8.26 -10.87 -3.47
CA SER A 89 7.81 -10.76 -2.10
C SER A 89 8.18 -12.03 -1.35
N ALA A 90 8.45 -11.90 -0.08
CA ALA A 90 8.71 -13.04 0.76
C ALA A 90 7.50 -14.00 0.72
N GLU A 91 7.72 -15.31 0.80
CA GLU A 91 6.63 -16.31 0.77
C GLU A 91 5.53 -15.99 1.80
N GLU A 92 5.91 -15.39 2.95
CA GLU A 92 4.95 -14.92 3.95
C GLU A 92 4.13 -13.71 3.50
N ASP A 93 4.69 -12.82 2.67
CA ASP A 93 3.98 -11.65 2.14
C ASP A 93 2.95 -12.07 1.10
N GLU A 94 3.33 -12.96 0.18
CA GLU A 94 2.41 -13.56 -0.79
C GLU A 94 1.27 -14.32 -0.09
N LEU A 95 1.59 -15.05 0.99
CA LEU A 95 0.61 -15.75 1.78
C LEU A 95 -0.31 -14.79 2.55
N ALA A 96 0.24 -13.73 3.13
CA ALA A 96 -0.56 -12.70 3.82
C ALA A 96 -1.55 -12.04 2.84
N GLU A 97 -1.10 -11.67 1.65
CA GLU A 97 -1.98 -11.15 0.60
C GLU A 97 -3.04 -12.17 0.13
N ALA A 98 -2.66 -13.45 0.00
CA ALA A 98 -3.60 -14.52 -0.36
C ALA A 98 -4.68 -14.70 0.72
N ILE A 99 -4.30 -14.65 2.00
CA ILE A 99 -5.21 -14.70 3.15
C ILE A 99 -6.18 -13.52 3.10
N LEU A 100 -5.69 -12.30 2.87
CA LEU A 100 -6.53 -11.11 2.77
C LEU A 100 -7.48 -11.15 1.56
N ARG A 101 -7.00 -11.61 0.40
CA ARG A 101 -7.87 -11.81 -0.78
C ARG A 101 -8.99 -12.81 -0.52
N ASP A 102 -8.67 -13.94 0.13
CA ASP A 102 -9.68 -14.95 0.45
C ASP A 102 -10.65 -14.47 1.53
N ARG A 103 -10.18 -13.65 2.48
CA ARG A 103 -11.06 -13.02 3.48
C ARG A 103 -12.00 -12.02 2.81
N SER A 104 -11.51 -11.13 1.96
CA SER A 104 -12.34 -10.17 1.20
C SER A 104 -13.36 -10.87 0.30
N ALA A 105 -12.99 -12.03 -0.27
CA ALA A 105 -13.90 -12.86 -1.06
C ALA A 105 -14.83 -13.74 -0.21
N ARG A 106 -14.84 -13.59 1.12
CA ARG A 106 -15.62 -14.38 2.09
C ARG A 106 -15.38 -15.89 1.99
N ARG A 107 -14.17 -16.28 1.58
CA ARG A 107 -13.71 -17.68 1.49
C ARG A 107 -13.01 -18.17 2.76
N LEU A 108 -12.79 -17.28 3.71
CA LEU A 108 -12.27 -17.54 5.05
C LEU A 108 -13.24 -17.05 6.10
N ASP A 109 -13.40 -17.84 7.15
CA ASP A 109 -14.17 -17.47 8.34
C ASP A 109 -13.52 -16.28 9.05
N GLN A 110 -14.29 -15.63 9.93
CA GLN A 110 -13.78 -14.55 10.75
C GLN A 110 -12.67 -15.00 11.70
N THR A 111 -12.71 -16.26 12.13
CA THR A 111 -11.67 -16.86 12.97
C THR A 111 -10.93 -17.94 12.18
N VAL A 112 -9.60 -17.88 12.18
CA VAL A 112 -8.74 -18.85 11.49
C VAL A 112 -7.71 -19.45 12.42
N THR A 113 -7.22 -20.65 12.09
CA THR A 113 -6.13 -21.31 12.80
C THR A 113 -4.96 -21.55 11.85
N ALA A 114 -3.73 -21.60 12.40
CA ALA A 114 -2.56 -21.92 11.60
C ALA A 114 -2.71 -23.25 10.86
N ALA A 115 -3.27 -24.27 11.51
CA ALA A 115 -3.48 -25.58 10.91
C ALA A 115 -4.46 -25.56 9.71
N ALA A 116 -5.51 -24.75 9.77
CA ALA A 116 -6.45 -24.58 8.66
C ALA A 116 -5.77 -23.87 7.46
N LEU A 117 -5.00 -22.84 7.71
CA LEU A 117 -4.27 -22.09 6.67
C LEU A 117 -3.16 -22.93 6.04
N MET A 118 -2.41 -23.71 6.84
CA MET A 118 -1.41 -24.66 6.31
C MET A 118 -2.04 -25.61 5.28
N ARG A 119 -3.18 -26.21 5.61
CA ARG A 119 -3.90 -27.12 4.69
C ARG A 119 -4.42 -26.39 3.45
N ARG A 120 -4.99 -25.20 3.63
CA ARG A 120 -5.60 -24.44 2.53
C ARG A 120 -4.58 -23.97 1.50
N TYR A 121 -3.45 -23.46 1.97
CA TYR A 121 -2.43 -22.87 1.09
C TYR A 121 -1.24 -23.80 0.83
N SER A 122 -1.28 -25.03 1.32
CA SER A 122 -0.17 -26.00 1.20
C SER A 122 1.17 -25.40 1.65
N SER A 123 1.12 -24.58 2.71
CA SER A 123 2.27 -23.85 3.24
C SER A 123 2.74 -24.44 4.58
N ASP A 124 4.02 -24.32 4.88
CA ASP A 124 4.57 -24.78 6.15
C ASP A 124 4.15 -23.90 7.33
N ARG A 125 4.27 -24.44 8.56
CA ARG A 125 3.86 -23.77 9.79
C ARG A 125 4.59 -22.44 10.00
N LYS A 126 5.86 -22.37 9.63
CA LYS A 126 6.71 -21.19 9.88
C LYS A 126 6.25 -20.03 9.00
N THR A 127 6.05 -20.27 7.71
CA THR A 127 5.54 -19.29 6.75
C THR A 127 4.17 -18.78 7.14
N VAL A 128 3.24 -19.71 7.54
CA VAL A 128 1.90 -19.34 8.01
C VAL A 128 1.95 -18.46 9.26
N LEU A 129 2.78 -18.81 10.26
CA LEU A 129 2.89 -18.01 11.48
C LEU A 129 3.49 -16.63 11.22
N LYS A 130 4.43 -16.51 10.29
CA LYS A 130 5.00 -15.22 9.89
C LYS A 130 3.96 -14.34 9.18
N ALA A 131 3.19 -14.89 8.23
CA ALA A 131 2.09 -14.19 7.60
C ALA A 131 1.04 -13.72 8.61
N LEU A 132 0.65 -14.57 9.56
CA LEU A 132 -0.28 -14.22 10.63
C LEU A 132 0.26 -13.15 11.57
N ASN A 133 1.55 -13.22 11.93
CA ASN A 133 2.19 -12.20 12.76
C ASN A 133 2.25 -10.86 12.02
N LYS A 134 2.63 -10.84 10.73
CA LYS A 134 2.59 -9.66 9.89
C LYS A 134 1.20 -9.01 9.88
N LEU A 135 0.16 -9.78 9.61
CA LEU A 135 -1.22 -9.28 9.62
C LEU A 135 -1.67 -8.78 11.01
N THR A 136 -1.12 -9.34 12.08
CA THR A 136 -1.36 -8.87 13.45
C THR A 136 -0.63 -7.55 13.72
N GLU A 137 0.62 -7.40 13.28
CA GLU A 137 1.40 -6.16 13.36
C GLU A 137 0.76 -5.03 12.53
N GLU A 138 0.14 -5.40 11.40
CA GLU A 138 -0.63 -4.47 10.56
C GLU A 138 -2.03 -4.16 11.13
N ASN A 139 -2.38 -4.65 12.33
CA ASN A 139 -3.68 -4.47 12.96
C ASN A 139 -4.88 -5.02 12.15
N LEU A 140 -4.66 -6.04 11.32
CA LEU A 140 -5.71 -6.72 10.55
C LEU A 140 -6.25 -7.97 11.24
N LEU A 141 -5.45 -8.55 12.15
CA LEU A 141 -5.77 -9.72 12.96
C LEU A 141 -5.50 -9.44 14.44
N ASP A 142 -6.35 -9.99 15.29
CA ASP A 142 -6.12 -10.09 16.73
C ASP A 142 -5.86 -11.56 17.11
N ARG A 143 -5.01 -11.79 18.10
CA ARG A 143 -4.88 -13.13 18.70
C ARG A 143 -6.12 -13.48 19.48
N ALA A 144 -6.64 -14.68 19.26
CA ALA A 144 -7.79 -15.21 19.95
C ALA A 144 -7.44 -16.49 20.76
N PRO A 145 -8.24 -16.91 21.73
CA PRO A 145 -8.01 -18.14 22.49
C PRO A 145 -7.86 -19.39 21.62
N GLY A 146 -7.12 -20.39 22.10
CA GLY A 146 -6.99 -21.68 21.40
C GLY A 146 -6.07 -21.66 20.19
N GLN A 147 -5.05 -20.81 20.15
CA GLN A 147 -4.12 -20.66 19.01
C GLN A 147 -4.82 -20.30 17.70
N SER A 148 -5.83 -19.46 17.80
CA SER A 148 -6.58 -18.92 16.67
C SER A 148 -6.31 -17.42 16.50
N TRP A 149 -6.71 -16.90 15.36
CA TRP A 149 -6.64 -15.49 15.00
C TRP A 149 -8.01 -15.03 14.53
N LEU A 150 -8.42 -13.86 15.00
CA LEU A 150 -9.68 -13.22 14.67
C LEU A 150 -9.40 -12.05 13.72
N PHE A 151 -9.99 -12.08 12.52
CA PHE A 151 -9.96 -10.90 11.65
C PHE A 151 -10.70 -9.74 12.32
N ARG A 152 -10.06 -8.58 12.34
CA ARG A 152 -10.72 -7.34 12.76
C ARG A 152 -11.86 -7.03 11.79
N ARG A 153 -12.84 -6.30 12.27
CA ARG A 153 -13.93 -5.83 11.41
C ARG A 153 -13.35 -4.91 10.35
N THR A 154 -13.51 -5.28 9.11
CA THR A 154 -13.04 -4.57 7.94
C THR A 154 -14.25 -4.09 7.14
N PRO A 155 -14.14 -3.01 6.34
CA PRO A 155 -15.24 -2.54 5.52
C PRO A 155 -15.46 -3.46 4.30
N ASP A 156 -15.79 -4.72 4.55
CA ASP A 156 -15.96 -5.79 3.56
C ASP A 156 -17.43 -6.08 3.20
N ASP A 157 -18.38 -5.37 3.83
CA ASP A 157 -19.80 -5.39 3.48
C ASP A 157 -20.36 -3.96 3.38
N PRO A 158 -21.56 -3.77 2.81
CA PRO A 158 -22.14 -2.43 2.61
C PRO A 158 -22.37 -1.63 3.90
N GLU A 159 -22.74 -2.29 4.99
CA GLU A 159 -22.97 -1.66 6.30
C GLU A 159 -21.65 -1.16 6.89
N ALA A 160 -20.64 -2.05 6.99
CA ALA A 160 -19.31 -1.71 7.47
C ALA A 160 -18.62 -0.65 6.58
N GLN A 161 -18.88 -0.65 5.27
CA GLN A 161 -18.43 0.42 4.38
C GLN A 161 -19.11 1.74 4.70
N GLY A 162 -20.41 1.74 4.97
CA GLY A 162 -21.17 2.91 5.41
C GLY A 162 -20.58 3.52 6.69
N GLU A 163 -20.39 2.70 7.71
CA GLU A 163 -19.77 3.07 8.99
C GLU A 163 -18.33 3.60 8.80
N SER A 164 -17.55 2.98 7.92
CA SER A 164 -16.20 3.42 7.57
C SER A 164 -16.19 4.84 6.97
N TYR A 165 -17.14 5.16 6.07
CA TYR A 165 -17.26 6.50 5.53
C TYR A 165 -17.76 7.51 6.55
N GLU A 166 -18.66 7.13 7.47
CA GLU A 166 -19.09 7.99 8.58
C GLU A 166 -17.93 8.36 9.49
N PHE A 167 -17.11 7.39 9.87
CA PHE A 167 -15.90 7.62 10.64
C PHE A 167 -14.95 8.59 9.93
N ARG A 168 -14.71 8.39 8.65
CA ARG A 168 -13.85 9.26 7.84
C ARG A 168 -14.41 10.68 7.71
N LEU A 169 -15.70 10.81 7.47
CA LEU A 169 -16.39 12.11 7.40
C LEU A 169 -16.29 12.93 8.68
N LEU A 170 -16.22 12.26 9.83
CA LEU A 170 -16.04 12.92 11.12
C LEU A 170 -14.60 13.36 11.33
N LEU A 171 -13.62 12.54 11.00
CA LEU A 171 -12.24 12.75 11.45
C LEU A 171 -11.32 13.34 10.38
N GLU A 172 -11.41 12.95 9.11
CA GLU A 172 -10.45 13.42 8.10
C GLU A 172 -10.53 14.94 7.84
N PRO A 173 -11.73 15.54 7.64
CA PRO A 173 -11.82 16.99 7.52
C PRO A 173 -11.40 17.73 8.80
N ALA A 174 -11.71 17.15 9.97
CA ALA A 174 -11.30 17.71 11.25
C ALA A 174 -9.77 17.66 11.44
N ALA A 175 -9.10 16.62 10.92
CA ALA A 175 -7.65 16.51 10.95
C ALA A 175 -6.97 17.66 10.21
N ILE A 176 -7.48 18.05 9.03
CA ILE A 176 -6.97 19.21 8.26
C ILE A 176 -7.13 20.51 9.05
N LEU A 177 -8.22 20.64 9.81
CA LEU A 177 -8.55 21.86 10.56
C LEU A 177 -7.88 21.93 11.95
N THR A 178 -7.11 20.90 12.34
CA THR A 178 -6.40 20.96 13.63
C THR A 178 -5.36 22.10 13.63
N PRO A 179 -5.32 22.91 14.70
CA PRO A 179 -4.24 23.89 14.84
C PRO A 179 -2.88 23.21 14.75
N GLY A 180 -2.04 23.66 13.79
CA GLY A 180 -0.72 23.06 13.57
C GLY A 180 -0.71 21.90 12.55
N PHE A 181 -1.78 21.67 11.79
CA PHE A 181 -1.75 20.78 10.62
C PHE A 181 -0.57 21.09 9.70
N ARG A 182 0.13 20.07 9.24
CA ARG A 182 1.29 20.22 8.35
C ARG A 182 1.20 19.26 7.17
N LEU A 183 1.20 19.84 5.97
CA LEU A 183 1.30 19.05 4.76
C LEU A 183 2.76 18.66 4.51
N ASP A 184 3.01 17.38 4.24
CA ASP A 184 4.28 16.93 3.67
C ASP A 184 4.32 17.28 2.18
N GLY A 185 5.04 18.35 1.84
CA GLY A 185 5.10 18.85 0.46
C GLY A 185 5.80 17.91 -0.51
N ALA A 186 6.78 17.11 -0.05
CA ALA A 186 7.45 16.13 -0.91
C ALA A 186 6.50 14.97 -1.26
N ARG A 187 5.76 14.49 -0.27
CA ARG A 187 4.75 13.45 -0.47
C ARG A 187 3.57 13.95 -1.32
N ALA A 188 3.12 15.18 -1.11
CA ALA A 188 2.07 15.81 -1.93
C ALA A 188 2.48 15.87 -3.41
N ALA A 189 3.71 16.30 -3.71
CA ALA A 189 4.23 16.36 -5.08
C ALA A 189 4.33 14.96 -5.72
N ALA A 190 4.80 13.95 -4.98
CA ALA A 190 4.85 12.56 -5.46
C ALA A 190 3.45 11.99 -5.73
N LEU A 191 2.48 12.26 -4.85
CA LEU A 191 1.09 11.88 -5.02
C LEU A 191 0.47 12.52 -6.26
N ARG A 192 0.68 13.83 -6.45
CA ARG A 192 0.23 14.56 -7.65
C ARG A 192 0.75 13.90 -8.92
N GLN A 193 2.05 13.66 -9.01
CA GLN A 193 2.67 13.01 -10.17
C GLN A 193 2.05 11.62 -10.45
N GLY A 194 1.86 10.80 -9.42
CA GLY A 194 1.25 9.49 -9.56
C GLY A 194 -0.21 9.54 -10.02
N MET A 195 -1.01 10.48 -9.45
CA MET A 195 -2.41 10.66 -9.81
C MET A 195 -2.57 11.18 -11.24
N ASP A 196 -1.76 12.14 -11.67
CA ASP A 196 -1.74 12.66 -13.04
C ASP A 196 -1.35 11.55 -14.04
N ALA A 197 -0.30 10.78 -13.74
CA ALA A 197 0.14 9.67 -14.57
C ALA A 197 -0.96 8.60 -14.73
N LEU A 198 -1.60 8.19 -13.63
CA LEU A 198 -2.68 7.20 -13.67
C LEU A 198 -3.93 7.74 -14.39
N SER A 199 -4.25 9.03 -14.21
CA SER A 199 -5.37 9.69 -14.88
C SER A 199 -5.18 9.82 -16.39
N ALA A 200 -3.95 9.89 -16.88
CA ALA A 200 -3.64 9.98 -18.31
C ALA A 200 -3.76 8.66 -19.06
N LEU A 201 -3.80 7.51 -18.36
CA LEU A 201 -3.91 6.20 -18.99
C LEU A 201 -5.31 5.97 -19.59
N PRO A 202 -5.46 5.25 -20.71
CA PRO A 202 -6.76 4.81 -21.22
C PRO A 202 -7.42 3.82 -20.22
N ASP A 203 -8.75 3.67 -20.29
CA ASP A 203 -9.50 2.83 -19.33
C ASP A 203 -9.02 1.38 -19.29
N ALA A 204 -8.61 0.82 -20.44
CA ALA A 204 -8.09 -0.54 -20.51
C ALA A 204 -6.74 -0.74 -19.78
N ALA A 205 -5.99 0.34 -19.58
CA ALA A 205 -4.69 0.34 -18.88
C ALA A 205 -4.78 0.92 -17.46
N PHE A 206 -5.97 1.31 -16.99
CA PHE A 206 -6.16 1.87 -15.65
C PHE A 206 -5.95 0.79 -14.58
N ASP A 207 -4.90 0.95 -13.77
CA ASP A 207 -4.57 0.00 -12.70
C ASP A 207 -5.31 0.38 -11.40
N THR A 208 -6.29 -0.45 -11.02
CA THR A 208 -7.05 -0.28 -9.78
C THR A 208 -6.19 -0.48 -8.53
N ARG A 209 -5.11 -1.24 -8.60
CA ARG A 209 -4.19 -1.41 -7.46
C ARG A 209 -3.38 -0.14 -7.24
N GLU A 210 -2.89 0.45 -8.32
CA GLU A 210 -2.19 1.74 -8.25
C GLU A 210 -3.13 2.85 -7.76
N PHE A 211 -4.39 2.86 -8.23
CA PHE A 211 -5.41 3.75 -7.67
C PHE A 211 -5.55 3.55 -6.16
N GLN A 212 -5.69 2.30 -5.70
CA GLN A 212 -5.83 1.99 -4.27
C GLN A 212 -4.61 2.48 -3.47
N ARG A 213 -3.41 2.31 -3.99
CA ARG A 213 -2.18 2.80 -3.37
C ARG A 213 -2.21 4.32 -3.22
N LEU A 214 -2.51 5.05 -4.28
CA LEU A 214 -2.58 6.52 -4.29
C LEU A 214 -3.68 7.06 -3.36
N ASP A 215 -4.87 6.42 -3.35
CA ASP A 215 -5.98 6.77 -2.45
C ASP A 215 -5.57 6.62 -0.99
N MET A 216 -4.95 5.48 -0.65
CA MET A 216 -4.49 5.21 0.72
C MET A 216 -3.39 6.17 1.15
N ASP A 217 -2.44 6.48 0.26
CA ASP A 217 -1.35 7.41 0.53
C ASP A 217 -1.85 8.84 0.72
N PHE A 218 -2.84 9.26 -0.06
CA PHE A 218 -3.46 10.59 0.05
C PHE A 218 -4.15 10.78 1.42
N HIS A 219 -5.02 9.84 1.80
CA HIS A 219 -5.70 9.91 3.10
C HIS A 219 -4.74 9.69 4.27
N GLY A 220 -3.71 8.86 4.09
CA GLY A 220 -2.63 8.66 5.07
C GLY A 220 -1.83 9.94 5.32
N MET A 221 -1.51 10.69 4.26
CA MET A 221 -0.82 11.98 4.38
C MET A 221 -1.65 13.00 5.19
N ILE A 222 -2.98 13.02 5.02
CA ILE A 222 -3.87 13.88 5.81
C ILE A 222 -3.85 13.46 7.30
N ALA A 223 -3.92 12.16 7.57
CA ALA A 223 -3.87 11.64 8.94
C ALA A 223 -2.55 12.00 9.64
N GLU A 224 -1.42 11.80 8.96
CA GLU A 224 -0.08 12.10 9.48
C GLU A 224 0.18 13.60 9.64
N GLY A 225 -0.44 14.44 8.79
CA GLY A 225 -0.39 15.89 8.91
C GLY A 225 -1.14 16.46 10.13
N CYS A 226 -2.02 15.65 10.72
CA CYS A 226 -2.83 16.06 11.87
C CYS A 226 -1.97 16.29 13.12
N ALA A 227 -2.07 17.49 13.73
CA ALA A 227 -1.34 17.82 14.94
C ALA A 227 -1.87 17.11 16.20
N ASN A 228 -3.09 16.59 16.17
CA ASN A 228 -3.67 15.81 17.24
C ASN A 228 -3.34 14.33 17.05
N ARG A 229 -2.36 13.83 17.85
CA ARG A 229 -1.92 12.43 17.75
C ARG A 229 -3.02 11.39 17.91
N PHE A 230 -4.04 11.64 18.74
CA PHE A 230 -5.14 10.69 18.94
C PHE A 230 -6.02 10.57 17.70
N VAL A 231 -6.25 11.68 17.00
CA VAL A 231 -6.96 11.69 15.71
C VAL A 231 -6.11 11.03 14.63
N ALA A 232 -4.81 11.36 14.58
CA ALA A 232 -3.87 10.76 13.63
C ALA A 232 -3.79 9.23 13.79
N ASP A 233 -3.63 8.73 15.02
CA ASP A 233 -3.56 7.29 15.32
C ASP A 233 -4.86 6.58 14.95
N ALA A 234 -6.02 7.15 15.32
CA ALA A 234 -7.32 6.58 14.99
C ALA A 234 -7.56 6.49 13.48
N LEU A 235 -7.18 7.54 12.73
CA LEU A 235 -7.25 7.55 11.27
C LEU A 235 -6.29 6.55 10.64
N ALA A 236 -5.04 6.50 11.10
CA ALA A 236 -4.04 5.56 10.60
C ALA A 236 -4.48 4.11 10.80
N ASP A 237 -4.99 3.77 11.98
CA ASP A 237 -5.53 2.43 12.28
C ASP A 237 -6.72 2.09 11.39
N HIS A 238 -7.65 3.03 11.21
CA HIS A 238 -8.80 2.81 10.35
C HIS A 238 -8.39 2.64 8.88
N LEU A 239 -7.46 3.44 8.37
CA LEU A 239 -6.97 3.32 7.01
C LEU A 239 -6.29 1.97 6.75
N ARG A 240 -5.58 1.39 7.74
CA ARG A 240 -5.02 0.02 7.61
C ARG A 240 -6.11 -1.01 7.32
N LEU A 241 -7.28 -0.91 7.97
CA LEU A 241 -8.42 -1.82 7.72
C LEU A 241 -8.97 -1.70 6.29
N ARG A 242 -8.68 -0.61 5.58
CA ARG A 242 -9.08 -0.40 4.18
C ARG A 242 -8.08 -0.93 3.16
N ARG A 243 -6.93 -1.46 3.58
CA ARG A 243 -5.93 -2.06 2.67
C ARG A 243 -6.34 -3.40 2.07
N LEU A 244 -7.56 -3.86 2.33
CA LEU A 244 -8.05 -5.13 1.80
C LEU A 244 -8.02 -5.14 0.27
N PRO A 245 -7.43 -6.19 -0.34
CA PRO A 245 -7.49 -6.38 -1.77
C PRO A 245 -8.94 -6.42 -2.26
N GLY A 246 -9.23 -5.72 -3.34
CA GLY A 246 -10.55 -5.73 -3.95
C GLY A 246 -11.57 -4.79 -3.30
N ILE A 247 -11.18 -3.91 -2.38
CA ILE A 247 -12.07 -2.90 -1.79
C ILE A 247 -12.71 -1.98 -2.86
N TYR A 248 -12.06 -1.85 -4.02
CA TYR A 248 -12.56 -1.12 -5.18
C TYR A 248 -13.08 -2.05 -6.30
N ALA A 249 -13.20 -3.37 -6.03
CA ALA A 249 -13.74 -4.30 -7.02
C ALA A 249 -15.17 -3.92 -7.42
N GLY A 250 -15.41 -3.85 -8.72
CA GLY A 250 -16.71 -3.46 -9.27
C GLY A 250 -17.01 -1.96 -9.26
N VAL A 251 -16.10 -1.12 -8.76
CA VAL A 251 -16.21 0.33 -8.91
C VAL A 251 -15.85 0.72 -10.35
N ASN A 252 -16.70 1.55 -10.99
CA ASN A 252 -16.47 2.01 -12.34
C ASN A 252 -15.19 2.85 -12.43
N VAL A 253 -14.33 2.60 -13.44
CA VAL A 253 -13.10 3.35 -13.72
C VAL A 253 -13.36 4.85 -13.80
N PHE A 254 -14.48 5.27 -14.42
CA PHE A 254 -14.88 6.67 -14.45
C PHE A 254 -14.97 7.28 -13.05
N ARG A 255 -15.58 6.57 -12.08
CA ARG A 255 -15.65 7.06 -10.69
C ARG A 255 -14.26 7.14 -10.03
N LEU A 256 -13.39 6.17 -10.31
CA LEU A 256 -12.03 6.18 -9.77
C LEU A 256 -11.24 7.39 -10.31
N ARG A 257 -11.39 7.73 -11.60
CA ARG A 257 -10.80 8.95 -12.18
C ARG A 257 -11.35 10.22 -11.56
N GLN A 258 -12.66 10.30 -11.34
CA GLN A 258 -13.26 11.45 -10.65
C GLN A 258 -12.67 11.58 -9.24
N SER A 259 -12.42 10.48 -8.54
CA SER A 259 -11.79 10.46 -7.23
C SER A 259 -10.35 11.05 -7.28
N LEU A 260 -9.56 10.71 -8.31
CA LEU A 260 -8.23 11.30 -8.48
C LEU A 260 -8.29 12.81 -8.72
N LEU A 261 -9.21 13.28 -9.55
CA LEU A 261 -9.41 14.72 -9.79
C LEU A 261 -9.86 15.47 -8.51
N GLU A 262 -10.74 14.84 -7.72
CA GLU A 262 -11.15 15.37 -6.43
C GLU A 262 -9.95 15.48 -5.47
N HIS A 263 -9.09 14.46 -5.41
CA HIS A 263 -7.86 14.49 -4.61
C HIS A 263 -6.88 15.57 -5.07
N LEU A 264 -6.66 15.72 -6.38
CA LEU A 264 -5.79 16.76 -6.94
C LEU A 264 -6.29 18.16 -6.56
N ASN A 265 -7.60 18.39 -6.66
CA ASN A 265 -8.21 19.66 -6.25
C ASN A 265 -8.03 19.93 -4.74
N ILE A 266 -8.21 18.91 -3.90
CA ILE A 266 -7.95 19.03 -2.45
C ILE A 266 -6.47 19.35 -2.20
N LEU A 267 -5.52 18.71 -2.92
CA LEU A 267 -4.10 18.99 -2.81
C LEU A 267 -3.77 20.45 -3.15
N ASP A 268 -4.38 21.04 -4.19
CA ASP A 268 -4.19 22.43 -4.57
C ASP A 268 -4.50 23.39 -3.42
N HIS A 269 -5.61 23.12 -2.70
CA HIS A 269 -6.02 23.93 -1.55
C HIS A 269 -5.16 23.67 -0.31
N LEU A 270 -4.70 22.44 -0.08
CA LEU A 270 -3.77 22.11 1.02
C LEU A 270 -2.42 22.80 0.82
N GLU A 271 -1.85 22.76 -0.39
CA GLU A 271 -0.60 23.43 -0.76
C GLU A 271 -0.72 24.94 -0.64
N SER A 272 -1.88 25.50 -1.00
CA SER A 272 -2.20 26.92 -0.85
C SER A 272 -2.58 27.31 0.59
N ARG A 273 -2.54 26.37 1.55
CA ARG A 273 -2.92 26.56 2.96
C ARG A 273 -4.38 27.02 3.15
N GLN A 274 -5.23 26.72 2.21
CA GLN A 274 -6.67 27.00 2.26
C GLN A 274 -7.40 25.82 2.95
N TYR A 275 -7.07 25.57 4.21
CA TYR A 275 -7.45 24.37 4.94
C TYR A 275 -8.97 24.19 5.10
N GLU A 276 -9.72 25.30 5.29
CA GLU A 276 -11.18 25.27 5.35
C GLU A 276 -11.79 24.73 4.04
N VAL A 277 -11.33 25.26 2.90
CA VAL A 277 -11.79 24.84 1.57
C VAL A 277 -11.41 23.37 1.32
N ALA A 278 -10.16 23.01 1.63
CA ALA A 278 -9.68 21.64 1.50
C ALA A 278 -10.53 20.64 2.33
N ALA A 279 -10.89 21.01 3.57
CA ALA A 279 -11.74 20.20 4.43
C ALA A 279 -13.17 20.05 3.87
N ASP A 280 -13.75 21.10 3.30
CA ASP A 280 -15.07 21.05 2.68
C ASP A 280 -15.08 20.21 1.41
N LEU A 281 -14.07 20.35 0.55
CA LEU A 281 -13.88 19.51 -0.62
C LEU A 281 -13.70 18.04 -0.23
N LEU A 282 -12.95 17.75 0.84
CA LEU A 282 -12.77 16.38 1.35
C LEU A 282 -14.11 15.79 1.86
N ARG A 283 -14.96 16.60 2.52
CA ARG A 283 -16.33 16.16 2.90
C ARG A 283 -17.15 15.78 1.67
N ILE A 284 -17.10 16.60 0.62
CA ILE A 284 -17.81 16.33 -0.64
C ILE A 284 -17.28 15.05 -1.28
N HIS A 285 -15.96 14.91 -1.42
CA HIS A 285 -15.29 13.72 -1.94
C HIS A 285 -15.74 12.44 -1.22
N LEU A 286 -15.72 12.44 0.11
CA LEU A 286 -16.11 11.27 0.91
C LEU A 286 -17.57 10.90 0.74
N ARG A 287 -18.47 11.90 0.66
CA ARG A 287 -19.91 11.69 0.39
C ARG A 287 -20.15 11.11 -1.00
N LEU A 288 -19.47 11.63 -2.03
CA LEU A 288 -19.57 11.10 -3.40
C LEU A 288 -19.04 9.66 -3.46
N SER A 289 -17.91 9.40 -2.81
CA SER A 289 -17.31 8.06 -2.75
C SER A 289 -18.20 7.05 -2.01
N ARG A 290 -18.91 7.46 -0.96
CA ARG A 290 -19.89 6.62 -0.26
C ARG A 290 -21.09 6.27 -1.15
N ASN A 291 -21.65 7.25 -1.84
CA ASN A 291 -22.92 7.11 -2.56
C ASN A 291 -22.79 6.41 -3.92
N GLN A 292 -21.59 6.46 -4.54
CA GLN A 292 -21.36 5.93 -5.88
C GLN A 292 -20.73 4.54 -5.89
N ARG A 293 -20.60 3.90 -4.73
CA ARG A 293 -20.22 2.49 -4.69
C ARG A 293 -21.41 1.64 -5.14
N PRO A 294 -21.17 0.56 -5.92
CA PRO A 294 -22.22 -0.38 -6.24
C PRO A 294 -22.75 -0.95 -4.91
N GLN A 295 -23.94 -0.60 -4.53
CA GLN A 295 -24.67 -1.37 -3.54
C GLN A 295 -24.88 -2.73 -4.17
N ALA A 296 -24.44 -3.80 -3.50
CA ALA A 296 -24.67 -5.16 -3.96
C ALA A 296 -26.17 -5.30 -4.28
N ALA A 297 -26.48 -5.40 -5.60
CA ALA A 297 -27.78 -5.72 -6.16
C ALA A 297 -28.98 -4.89 -5.66
N SER A 298 -29.00 -3.57 -5.86
CA SER A 298 -30.24 -2.87 -6.15
C SER A 298 -30.45 -2.85 -7.68
N ARG A 299 -31.01 -3.91 -8.22
CA ARG A 299 -31.58 -3.89 -9.56
C ARG A 299 -32.69 -2.85 -9.58
N GLY A 300 -32.47 -1.69 -10.20
CA GLY A 300 -33.56 -0.79 -10.57
C GLY A 300 -33.51 0.66 -10.09
N ALA A 301 -32.34 1.26 -9.80
CA ALA A 301 -32.25 2.72 -9.68
C ALA A 301 -31.92 3.33 -11.06
N PRO A 302 -32.74 4.23 -11.65
CA PRO A 302 -32.38 4.93 -12.87
C PRO A 302 -31.19 5.86 -12.58
N ALA A 303 -30.25 5.94 -13.51
CA ALA A 303 -29.10 6.83 -13.45
C ALA A 303 -29.60 8.29 -13.40
N LEU A 304 -29.53 8.91 -12.24
CA LEU A 304 -29.96 10.30 -11.99
C LEU A 304 -29.07 11.35 -12.70
N PHE A 305 -28.05 10.94 -13.46
CA PHE A 305 -27.11 11.84 -14.14
C PHE A 305 -27.15 11.81 -15.67
N SER A 306 -28.11 11.12 -16.29
CA SER A 306 -28.28 11.18 -17.77
C SER A 306 -29.04 12.42 -18.28
N MET A 307 -29.45 13.33 -17.42
CA MET A 307 -30.23 14.50 -17.78
C MET A 307 -29.50 15.83 -17.90
N ILE A 308 -28.17 15.83 -17.71
CA ILE A 308 -27.40 17.09 -17.84
C ILE A 308 -26.26 16.88 -18.87
N SER A 309 -26.61 16.60 -20.10
CA SER A 309 -25.72 16.80 -21.25
C SER A 309 -26.51 16.66 -22.56
N ARG A 310 -27.20 17.69 -22.92
CA ARG A 310 -27.45 18.09 -24.31
C ARG A 310 -27.57 19.62 -24.34
N PRO A 311 -26.58 20.32 -24.85
CA PRO A 311 -26.84 21.56 -25.56
C PRO A 311 -27.14 21.21 -27.03
N ASP A 312 -28.12 21.83 -27.57
CA ASP A 312 -28.43 21.89 -29.00
C ASP A 312 -27.28 22.47 -29.81
#